data_831b61d2aa27a0205843ba1e3be4cd9d
#
_entry.id   831b61d2aa27a0205843ba1e3be4cd9d
#
_cell.length_a   1.000
_cell.length_b   1.000
_cell.length_c   1.000
_cell.angle_alpha   90.00
_cell.angle_beta   90.00
_cell.angle_gamma   90.00
#
_symmetry.space_group_name_H-M   'P 1'
#
loop_
_entity.id
_entity.type
_entity.pdbx_description
1 polymer ?
#
loop_
_entity_poly.entity_id
_entity_poly.type
_entity_poly.pdbx_seq_one_letter_code
_entity_poly.pdbx_strand_id
1 'polypeptide(L)'
;MVEQLARVPAVELVEDLSLYPRLQVDDWYVSRLAEALRSGATLPPIVADRASKRIVDGFHRRRAVLRAFGPTAEVDVLFRDYPDEASLYLDALRLNAHHGRRLTTAEEVRAALRAQELGIEPKVVADTLAIRVEKLMGQLERSVARGMVEPVVVLKPAYRHLAGEQLTREQELANRHAGGHQASFYARMLIQLIESGAVDESDRMLMERLRRLHELLTEFWVSRQVA
;
A
#
# COMPACT_ATOMS: atom_id res chain seq x y z
N MET A 1 -25.00 1.87 -11.24
CA MET A 1 -23.78 1.21 -11.76
C MET A 1 -24.19 -0.14 -12.36
N VAL A 2 -23.78 -0.44 -13.59
CA VAL A 2 -23.98 -1.76 -14.20
C VAL A 2 -22.82 -2.63 -13.75
N GLU A 3 -23.12 -3.73 -13.06
CA GLU A 3 -22.11 -4.70 -12.63
C GLU A 3 -22.15 -5.91 -13.56
N GLN A 4 -20.98 -6.38 -13.96
CA GLN A 4 -20.85 -7.59 -14.77
C GLN A 4 -19.77 -8.48 -14.20
N LEU A 5 -20.15 -9.71 -13.85
CA LEU A 5 -19.20 -10.73 -13.47
C LEU A 5 -18.59 -11.36 -14.74
N ALA A 6 -17.28 -11.44 -14.77
CA ALA A 6 -16.53 -12.07 -15.85
C ALA A 6 -15.31 -12.81 -15.27
N ARG A 7 -14.80 -13.77 -16.03
CA ARG A 7 -13.57 -14.48 -15.70
C ARG A 7 -12.48 -14.08 -16.70
N VAL A 8 -11.36 -13.58 -16.20
CA VAL A 8 -10.28 -13.03 -17.02
C VAL A 8 -8.91 -13.44 -16.47
N PRO A 9 -7.87 -13.48 -17.32
CA PRO A 9 -6.50 -13.68 -16.85
C PRO A 9 -6.10 -12.61 -15.82
N ALA A 10 -5.55 -13.02 -14.67
CA ALA A 10 -5.19 -12.11 -13.60
C ALA A 10 -4.14 -11.06 -14.02
N VAL A 11 -3.33 -11.35 -15.04
CA VAL A 11 -2.33 -10.42 -15.61
C VAL A 11 -2.94 -9.24 -16.36
N GLU A 12 -4.17 -9.37 -16.87
CA GLU A 12 -4.86 -8.28 -17.58
C GLU A 12 -5.31 -7.16 -16.65
N LEU A 13 -5.41 -7.44 -15.35
CA LEU A 13 -5.81 -6.44 -14.37
C LEU A 13 -4.63 -5.53 -14.02
N VAL A 14 -4.89 -4.24 -14.02
CA VAL A 14 -3.88 -3.21 -13.75
C VAL A 14 -3.86 -2.87 -12.26
N GLU A 15 -2.70 -3.04 -11.62
CA GLU A 15 -2.46 -2.55 -10.26
C GLU A 15 -2.08 -1.07 -10.29
N ASP A 16 -3.05 -0.19 -10.08
CA ASP A 16 -2.81 1.23 -9.86
C ASP A 16 -2.80 1.52 -8.36
N LEU A 17 -1.60 1.69 -7.80
CA LEU A 17 -1.44 1.96 -6.38
C LEU A 17 -1.95 3.35 -5.94
N SER A 18 -2.28 4.24 -6.88
CA SER A 18 -2.95 5.50 -6.56
C SER A 18 -4.39 5.31 -6.10
N LEU A 19 -5.04 4.20 -6.50
CA LEU A 19 -6.36 3.78 -6.03
C LEU A 19 -6.32 3.00 -4.73
N TYR A 20 -5.15 2.49 -4.34
CA TYR A 20 -5.00 1.65 -3.16
C TYR A 20 -4.79 2.51 -1.90
N PRO A 21 -5.76 2.55 -0.97
CA PRO A 21 -5.70 3.48 0.16
C PRO A 21 -4.69 3.08 1.23
N ARG A 22 -4.14 1.87 1.18
CA ARG A 22 -3.11 1.42 2.12
C ARG A 22 -1.71 1.78 1.64
N LEU A 23 -0.75 1.82 2.58
CA LEU A 23 0.63 2.19 2.27
C LEU A 23 1.34 1.14 1.40
N GLN A 24 1.02 -0.13 1.60
CA GLN A 24 1.61 -1.25 0.85
C GLN A 24 0.70 -2.47 0.84
N VAL A 25 0.86 -3.30 -0.18
CA VAL A 25 0.24 -4.63 -0.22
C VAL A 25 1.03 -5.56 0.70
N ASP A 26 0.36 -6.19 1.66
CA ASP A 26 0.97 -7.08 2.64
C ASP A 26 1.34 -8.43 1.99
N ASP A 27 2.64 -8.65 1.81
CA ASP A 27 3.17 -9.83 1.12
C ASP A 27 2.96 -11.13 1.92
N TRP A 28 2.98 -11.05 3.24
CA TRP A 28 2.67 -12.18 4.11
C TRP A 28 1.21 -12.62 3.96
N TYR A 29 0.30 -11.64 3.92
CA TYR A 29 -1.13 -11.93 3.68
C TYR A 29 -1.36 -12.50 2.26
N VAL A 30 -0.64 -12.00 1.26
CA VAL A 30 -0.64 -12.57 -0.11
C VAL A 30 -0.21 -14.03 -0.09
N SER A 31 0.86 -14.37 0.64
CA SER A 31 1.35 -15.76 0.75
C SER A 31 0.30 -16.67 1.39
N ARG A 32 -0.33 -16.24 2.48
CA ARG A 32 -1.40 -17.00 3.12
C ARG A 32 -2.60 -17.25 2.21
N LEU A 33 -3.02 -16.24 1.46
CA LEU A 33 -4.10 -16.41 0.48
C LEU A 33 -3.69 -17.38 -0.64
N ALA A 34 -2.44 -17.35 -1.10
CA ALA A 34 -1.94 -18.27 -2.11
C ALA A 34 -1.93 -19.72 -1.63
N GLU A 35 -1.56 -19.96 -0.37
CA GLU A 35 -1.64 -21.30 0.26
C GLU A 35 -3.08 -21.77 0.37
N ALA A 36 -3.99 -20.91 0.82
CA ALA A 36 -5.40 -21.24 0.89
C ALA A 36 -5.98 -21.62 -0.48
N LEU A 37 -5.62 -20.88 -1.54
CA LEU A 37 -6.02 -21.18 -2.92
C LEU A 37 -5.50 -22.55 -3.38
N ARG A 38 -4.23 -22.89 -3.10
CA ARG A 38 -3.69 -24.23 -3.43
C ARG A 38 -4.40 -25.35 -2.67
N SER A 39 -4.94 -25.04 -1.50
CA SER A 39 -5.73 -25.96 -0.68
C SER A 39 -7.22 -26.01 -1.08
N GLY A 40 -7.60 -25.35 -2.18
CA GLY A 40 -8.96 -25.40 -2.72
C GLY A 40 -9.91 -24.33 -2.18
N ALA A 41 -9.41 -23.33 -1.45
CA ALA A 41 -10.25 -22.20 -1.03
C ALA A 41 -10.67 -21.35 -2.22
N THR A 42 -11.89 -20.79 -2.14
CA THR A 42 -12.39 -19.80 -3.10
C THR A 42 -12.29 -18.41 -2.50
N LEU A 43 -11.95 -17.42 -3.33
CA LEU A 43 -11.90 -16.01 -2.94
C LEU A 43 -13.05 -15.24 -3.59
N PRO A 44 -13.55 -14.17 -2.94
CA PRO A 44 -14.53 -13.28 -3.57
C PRO A 44 -13.97 -12.67 -4.86
N PRO A 45 -14.84 -12.27 -5.82
CA PRO A 45 -14.40 -11.62 -7.05
C PRO A 45 -13.57 -10.37 -6.78
N ILE A 46 -12.61 -10.09 -7.65
CA ILE A 46 -11.89 -8.80 -7.69
C ILE A 46 -12.84 -7.75 -8.25
N VAL A 47 -12.85 -6.54 -7.71
CA VAL A 47 -13.59 -5.43 -8.29
C VAL A 47 -12.65 -4.59 -9.15
N ALA A 48 -13.01 -4.32 -10.39
CA ALA A 48 -12.19 -3.54 -11.33
C ALA A 48 -13.04 -2.60 -12.18
N ASP A 49 -12.43 -1.50 -12.60
CA ASP A 49 -12.99 -0.62 -13.62
C ASP A 49 -13.00 -1.33 -14.98
N ARG A 50 -14.15 -1.31 -15.65
CA ARG A 50 -14.33 -2.00 -16.93
C ARG A 50 -13.45 -1.40 -18.04
N ALA A 51 -13.37 -0.08 -18.10
CA ALA A 51 -12.71 0.62 -19.17
C ALA A 51 -11.18 0.50 -19.07
N SER A 52 -10.61 0.72 -17.89
CA SER A 52 -9.16 0.75 -17.69
C SER A 52 -8.58 -0.54 -17.16
N LYS A 53 -9.40 -1.52 -16.75
CA LYS A 53 -8.99 -2.75 -16.05
C LYS A 53 -8.27 -2.50 -14.72
N ARG A 54 -8.30 -1.27 -14.19
CA ARG A 54 -7.69 -0.94 -12.91
C ARG A 54 -8.45 -1.58 -11.75
N ILE A 55 -7.69 -2.17 -10.83
CA ILE A 55 -8.25 -2.81 -9.65
C ILE A 55 -8.76 -1.75 -8.68
N VAL A 56 -10.01 -1.88 -8.29
CA VAL A 56 -10.68 -1.06 -7.28
C VAL A 56 -10.59 -1.73 -5.90
N ASP A 57 -10.78 -3.05 -5.85
CA ASP A 57 -10.56 -3.87 -4.66
C ASP A 57 -10.10 -5.28 -5.04
N GLY A 58 -9.18 -5.82 -4.27
CA GLY A 58 -8.66 -7.17 -4.45
C GLY A 58 -7.19 -7.27 -4.86
N PHE A 59 -6.38 -6.27 -4.59
CA PHE A 59 -4.93 -6.26 -4.85
C PHE A 59 -4.22 -7.51 -4.28
N HIS A 60 -4.50 -7.87 -3.03
CA HIS A 60 -3.96 -9.08 -2.42
C HIS A 60 -4.45 -10.37 -3.13
N ARG A 61 -5.73 -10.41 -3.51
CA ARG A 61 -6.35 -11.56 -4.20
C ARG A 61 -5.69 -11.81 -5.54
N ARG A 62 -5.50 -10.76 -6.36
CA ARG A 62 -4.79 -10.85 -7.63
C ARG A 62 -3.37 -11.39 -7.45
N ARG A 63 -2.58 -10.79 -6.55
CA ARG A 63 -1.21 -11.24 -6.27
C ARG A 63 -1.18 -12.68 -5.76
N ALA A 64 -2.13 -13.07 -4.93
CA ALA A 64 -2.23 -14.43 -4.41
C ALA A 64 -2.51 -15.46 -5.51
N VAL A 65 -3.42 -15.16 -6.45
CA VAL A 65 -3.71 -16.03 -7.59
C VAL A 65 -2.48 -16.20 -8.49
N LEU A 66 -1.80 -15.09 -8.83
CA LEU A 66 -0.57 -15.15 -9.63
C LEU A 66 0.54 -15.94 -8.93
N ARG A 67 0.66 -15.82 -7.61
CA ARG A 67 1.63 -16.59 -6.79
C ARG A 67 1.26 -18.07 -6.69
N ALA A 68 -0.03 -18.39 -6.63
CA ALA A 68 -0.50 -19.76 -6.47
C ALA A 68 -0.43 -20.56 -7.78
N PHE A 69 -0.83 -19.96 -8.90
CA PHE A 69 -1.12 -20.65 -10.16
C PHE A 69 -0.37 -20.08 -11.39
N GLY A 70 0.38 -18.99 -11.20
CA GLY A 70 1.18 -18.39 -12.26
C GLY A 70 0.41 -17.38 -13.15
N PRO A 71 1.09 -16.86 -14.20
CA PRO A 71 0.58 -15.72 -14.98
C PRO A 71 -0.64 -16.05 -15.85
N THR A 72 -0.86 -17.31 -16.19
CA THR A 72 -2.02 -17.75 -16.99
C THR A 72 -3.29 -17.96 -16.17
N ALA A 73 -3.20 -17.79 -14.84
CA ALA A 73 -4.34 -18.02 -13.96
C ALA A 73 -5.46 -17.00 -14.19
N GLU A 74 -6.68 -17.49 -14.22
CA GLU A 74 -7.88 -16.66 -14.33
C GLU A 74 -8.46 -16.34 -12.94
N VAL A 75 -9.14 -15.19 -12.87
CA VAL A 75 -9.84 -14.71 -11.68
C VAL A 75 -11.25 -14.27 -12.03
N ASP A 76 -12.16 -14.42 -11.09
CA ASP A 76 -13.48 -13.84 -11.18
C ASP A 76 -13.39 -12.35 -10.86
N VAL A 77 -13.91 -11.52 -11.78
CA VAL A 77 -13.89 -10.05 -11.69
C VAL A 77 -15.29 -9.49 -11.82
N LEU A 78 -15.64 -8.65 -10.88
CA LEU A 78 -16.83 -7.81 -10.95
C LEU A 78 -16.45 -6.47 -11.58
N PHE A 79 -16.74 -6.30 -12.84
CA PHE A 79 -16.50 -5.05 -13.55
C PHE A 79 -17.58 -4.04 -13.25
N ARG A 80 -17.15 -2.81 -12.94
CA ARG A 80 -17.98 -1.63 -12.72
C ARG A 80 -17.61 -0.53 -13.69
N ASP A 81 -18.59 0.31 -14.04
CA ASP A 81 -18.38 1.49 -14.86
C ASP A 81 -18.33 2.72 -13.96
N TYR A 82 -17.32 3.58 -14.14
CA TYR A 82 -17.16 4.82 -13.38
C TYR A 82 -17.16 6.01 -14.33
N PRO A 83 -17.95 7.06 -14.03
CA PRO A 83 -18.04 8.25 -14.87
C PRO A 83 -16.76 9.09 -14.86
N ASP A 84 -15.99 9.04 -13.75
CA ASP A 84 -14.80 9.84 -13.53
C ASP A 84 -13.86 9.18 -12.49
N GLU A 85 -12.67 9.75 -12.37
CA GLU A 85 -11.63 9.29 -11.44
C GLU A 85 -12.03 9.46 -9.97
N ALA A 86 -12.81 10.51 -9.64
CA ALA A 86 -13.26 10.75 -8.29
C ALA A 86 -14.23 9.65 -7.81
N SER A 87 -15.17 9.27 -8.66
CA SER A 87 -16.11 8.17 -8.40
C SER A 87 -15.41 6.83 -8.25
N LEU A 88 -14.43 6.56 -9.12
CA LEU A 88 -13.59 5.37 -9.06
C LEU A 88 -12.82 5.30 -7.74
N TYR A 89 -12.18 6.41 -7.36
CA TYR A 89 -11.42 6.50 -6.12
C TYR A 89 -12.28 6.34 -4.86
N LEU A 90 -13.45 6.98 -4.84
CA LEU A 90 -14.39 6.85 -3.71
C LEU A 90 -14.87 5.42 -3.51
N ASP A 91 -15.13 4.69 -4.59
CA ASP A 91 -15.53 3.28 -4.47
C ASP A 91 -14.38 2.40 -3.99
N ALA A 92 -13.15 2.66 -4.47
CA ALA A 92 -11.95 1.99 -3.97
C ALA A 92 -11.76 2.25 -2.46
N LEU A 93 -11.94 3.50 -2.03
CA LEU A 93 -11.84 3.88 -0.63
C LEU A 93 -12.92 3.18 0.22
N ARG A 94 -14.16 3.19 -0.25
CA ARG A 94 -15.31 2.57 0.43
C ARG A 94 -15.10 1.06 0.62
N LEU A 95 -14.73 0.34 -0.43
CA LEU A 95 -14.54 -1.10 -0.38
C LEU A 95 -13.39 -1.49 0.55
N ASN A 96 -12.30 -0.72 0.55
CA ASN A 96 -11.15 -0.97 1.41
C ASN A 96 -11.34 -0.50 2.87
N ALA A 97 -12.25 0.45 3.12
CA ALA A 97 -12.57 0.91 4.48
C ALA A 97 -13.48 -0.06 5.23
N HIS A 98 -14.39 -0.74 4.52
CA HIS A 98 -15.39 -1.63 5.14
C HIS A 98 -14.93 -3.10 5.26
N HIS A 99 -13.92 -3.50 4.50
CA HIS A 99 -13.43 -4.87 4.49
C HIS A 99 -12.00 -4.98 5.04
N GLY A 100 -11.84 -5.77 6.11
CA GLY A 100 -10.54 -6.08 6.69
C GLY A 100 -10.08 -5.13 7.79
N ARG A 101 -8.77 -4.88 7.88
CA ARG A 101 -8.16 -3.98 8.88
C ARG A 101 -8.55 -2.53 8.62
N ARG A 102 -8.93 -1.79 9.66
CA ARG A 102 -9.14 -0.33 9.55
C ARG A 102 -7.89 0.36 9.02
N LEU A 103 -8.10 1.46 8.29
CA LEU A 103 -6.99 2.32 7.87
C LEU A 103 -6.31 2.92 9.09
N THR A 104 -5.00 3.03 9.03
CA THR A 104 -4.22 3.78 10.02
C THR A 104 -4.39 5.28 9.80
N THR A 105 -4.09 6.09 10.81
CA THR A 105 -4.12 7.56 10.66
C THR A 105 -3.30 8.06 9.46
N ALA A 106 -2.16 7.45 9.17
CA ALA A 106 -1.35 7.82 8.01
C ALA A 106 -2.03 7.46 6.67
N GLU A 107 -2.73 6.32 6.63
CA GLU A 107 -3.52 5.89 5.48
C GLU A 107 -4.76 6.78 5.31
N GLU A 108 -5.45 7.17 6.41
CA GLU A 108 -6.58 8.13 6.39
C GLU A 108 -6.15 9.50 5.83
N VAL A 109 -5.01 10.03 6.31
CA VAL A 109 -4.45 11.30 5.82
C VAL A 109 -4.07 11.22 4.34
N ARG A 110 -3.38 10.15 3.93
CA ARG A 110 -3.02 9.95 2.52
C ARG A 110 -4.25 9.85 1.63
N ALA A 111 -5.27 9.12 2.07
CA ALA A 111 -6.52 8.98 1.34
C ALA A 111 -7.24 10.33 1.19
N ALA A 112 -7.25 11.15 2.25
CA ALA A 112 -7.86 12.47 2.19
C ALA A 112 -7.09 13.45 1.27
N LEU A 113 -5.76 13.42 1.27
CA LEU A 113 -4.95 14.24 0.36
C LEU A 113 -5.18 13.85 -1.10
N ARG A 114 -5.20 12.55 -1.40
CA ARG A 114 -5.50 12.08 -2.76
C ARG A 114 -6.92 12.45 -3.19
N ALA A 115 -7.89 12.36 -2.31
CA ALA A 115 -9.26 12.80 -2.57
C ALA A 115 -9.35 14.31 -2.87
N GLN A 116 -8.58 15.12 -2.14
CA GLN A 116 -8.50 16.56 -2.37
C GLN A 116 -7.91 16.89 -3.75
N GLU A 117 -6.88 16.17 -4.21
CA GLU A 117 -6.33 16.30 -5.57
C GLU A 117 -7.40 16.00 -6.65
N LEU A 118 -8.34 15.11 -6.35
CA LEU A 118 -9.46 14.74 -7.22
C LEU A 118 -10.69 15.65 -7.05
N GLY A 119 -10.58 16.72 -6.27
CA GLY A 119 -11.67 17.65 -6.00
C GLY A 119 -12.77 17.10 -5.09
N ILE A 120 -12.51 16.04 -4.34
CA ILE A 120 -13.45 15.41 -3.40
C ILE A 120 -13.39 16.15 -2.07
N GLU A 121 -14.56 16.59 -1.57
CA GLU A 121 -14.64 17.28 -0.29
C GLU A 121 -14.25 16.38 0.90
N PRO A 122 -13.55 16.93 1.92
CA PRO A 122 -13.15 16.17 3.12
C PRO A 122 -14.32 15.50 3.85
N LYS A 123 -15.51 16.08 3.81
CA LYS A 123 -16.72 15.51 4.40
C LYS A 123 -17.09 14.18 3.72
N VAL A 124 -17.05 14.13 2.38
CA VAL A 124 -17.36 12.91 1.62
C VAL A 124 -16.37 11.81 1.95
N VAL A 125 -15.09 12.15 2.10
CA VAL A 125 -14.04 11.18 2.51
C VAL A 125 -14.30 10.70 3.94
N ALA A 126 -14.60 11.59 4.87
CA ALA A 126 -14.87 11.24 6.26
C ALA A 126 -16.08 10.31 6.38
N ASP A 127 -17.17 10.61 5.67
CA ASP A 127 -18.36 9.76 5.61
C ASP A 127 -18.03 8.37 5.02
N THR A 128 -17.24 8.34 3.94
CA THR A 128 -16.80 7.09 3.29
C THR A 128 -15.95 6.24 4.22
N LEU A 129 -15.10 6.85 5.04
CA LEU A 129 -14.25 6.18 6.02
C LEU A 129 -14.95 5.87 7.35
N ALA A 130 -16.21 6.30 7.51
CA ALA A 130 -16.99 6.20 8.75
C ALA A 130 -16.26 6.84 9.96
N ILE A 131 -15.65 8.03 9.74
CA ILE A 131 -15.01 8.84 10.77
C ILE A 131 -15.61 10.24 10.81
N ARG A 132 -15.44 10.97 11.92
CA ARG A 132 -15.91 12.35 12.01
C ARG A 132 -15.00 13.26 11.17
N VAL A 133 -15.60 14.21 10.47
CA VAL A 133 -14.87 15.17 9.61
C VAL A 133 -13.87 16.01 10.40
N GLU A 134 -14.22 16.42 11.63
CA GLU A 134 -13.34 17.19 12.51
C GLU A 134 -12.08 16.36 12.90
N LYS A 135 -12.26 15.04 13.09
CA LYS A 135 -11.14 14.13 13.33
C LYS A 135 -10.21 14.08 12.11
N LEU A 136 -10.76 13.93 10.92
CA LEU A 136 -9.98 13.87 9.68
C LEU A 136 -9.23 15.18 9.44
N MET A 137 -9.89 16.34 9.60
CA MET A 137 -9.28 17.66 9.44
C MET A 137 -8.16 17.87 10.46
N GLY A 138 -8.38 17.56 11.74
CA GLY A 138 -7.33 17.65 12.76
C GLY A 138 -6.16 16.66 12.55
N GLN A 139 -6.37 15.53 11.88
CA GLN A 139 -5.29 14.63 11.46
C GLN A 139 -4.49 15.23 10.30
N LEU A 140 -5.17 15.80 9.30
CA LEU A 140 -4.53 16.49 8.18
C LEU A 140 -3.64 17.64 8.68
N GLU A 141 -4.18 18.53 9.49
CA GLU A 141 -3.45 19.68 10.05
C GLU A 141 -2.17 19.25 10.80
N ARG A 142 -2.24 18.17 11.58
CA ARG A 142 -1.09 17.65 12.35
C ARG A 142 -0.14 16.75 11.58
N SER A 143 -0.45 16.43 10.34
CA SER A 143 0.31 15.45 9.56
C SER A 143 0.84 15.98 8.25
N VAL A 144 0.64 17.26 7.95
CA VAL A 144 1.10 17.89 6.72
C VAL A 144 1.90 19.16 7.00
N ALA A 145 2.84 19.44 6.12
CA ALA A 145 3.58 20.69 6.06
C ALA A 145 3.67 21.15 4.59
N ARG A 146 4.10 22.39 4.37
CA ARG A 146 4.36 22.89 3.03
C ARG A 146 5.80 22.52 2.63
N GLY A 147 5.98 21.90 1.47
CA GLY A 147 7.30 21.61 0.93
C GLY A 147 7.80 22.68 -0.03
N MET A 148 9.10 22.66 -0.32
CA MET A 148 9.70 23.50 -1.36
C MET A 148 9.53 22.86 -2.75
N VAL A 149 9.53 21.54 -2.83
CA VAL A 149 9.41 20.77 -4.06
C VAL A 149 7.98 20.27 -4.23
N GLU A 150 7.42 19.71 -3.17
CA GLU A 150 6.03 19.26 -3.13
C GLU A 150 5.20 20.28 -2.33
N PRO A 151 4.09 20.81 -2.89
CA PRO A 151 3.29 21.82 -2.21
C PRO A 151 2.72 21.33 -0.87
N VAL A 152 2.47 20.04 -0.74
CA VAL A 152 2.01 19.40 0.50
C VAL A 152 2.86 18.17 0.79
N VAL A 153 3.51 18.15 1.94
CA VAL A 153 4.36 17.05 2.41
C VAL A 153 3.68 16.36 3.58
N VAL A 154 3.44 15.05 3.45
CA VAL A 154 2.97 14.22 4.57
C VAL A 154 4.13 13.96 5.53
N LEU A 155 3.95 14.41 6.77
CA LEU A 155 4.97 14.29 7.81
C LEU A 155 4.97 12.90 8.44
N LYS A 156 6.13 12.28 8.50
CA LYS A 156 6.36 11.08 9.30
C LYS A 156 6.31 11.42 10.80
N PRO A 157 6.04 10.44 11.67
CA PRO A 157 5.85 10.70 13.12
C PRO A 157 6.93 11.56 13.76
N ALA A 158 8.20 11.36 13.39
CA ALA A 158 9.33 12.12 13.93
C ALA A 158 9.34 13.61 13.54
N TYR A 159 8.63 13.97 12.46
CA TYR A 159 8.59 15.33 11.90
C TYR A 159 7.25 16.05 12.12
N ARG A 160 6.31 15.46 12.86
CA ARG A 160 4.98 16.04 13.10
C ARG A 160 5.02 17.37 13.86
N HIS A 161 6.12 17.67 14.55
CA HIS A 161 6.32 18.97 15.19
C HIS A 161 6.46 20.12 14.16
N LEU A 162 6.73 19.81 12.89
CA LEU A 162 6.79 20.76 11.76
C LEU A 162 5.44 20.90 11.02
N ALA A 163 4.34 20.37 11.59
CA ALA A 163 3.05 20.45 10.94
C ALA A 163 2.60 21.91 10.76
N GLY A 164 2.09 22.24 9.57
CA GLY A 164 1.67 23.58 9.19
C GLY A 164 2.82 24.52 8.80
N GLU A 165 4.08 24.15 9.02
CA GLU A 165 5.25 24.97 8.68
C GLU A 165 5.68 24.81 7.23
N GLN A 166 6.51 25.77 6.77
CA GLN A 166 7.23 25.66 5.50
C GLN A 166 8.54 24.90 5.75
N LEU A 167 8.67 23.71 5.14
CA LEU A 167 9.87 22.89 5.26
C LEU A 167 11.02 23.46 4.43
N THR A 168 12.23 23.39 4.98
CA THR A 168 13.45 23.53 4.16
C THR A 168 13.66 22.28 3.30
N ARG A 169 14.46 22.41 2.23
CA ARG A 169 14.81 21.26 1.38
C ARG A 169 15.45 20.12 2.17
N GLU A 170 16.27 20.44 3.17
CA GLU A 170 16.90 19.45 4.04
C GLU A 170 15.88 18.72 4.91
N GLN A 171 14.92 19.46 5.49
CA GLN A 171 13.83 18.87 6.29
C GLN A 171 12.91 18.00 5.43
N GLU A 172 12.61 18.41 4.20
CA GLU A 172 11.81 17.62 3.26
C GLU A 172 12.52 16.31 2.89
N LEU A 173 13.81 16.37 2.58
CA LEU A 173 14.64 15.19 2.33
C LEU A 173 14.74 14.31 3.58
N ALA A 174 14.98 14.88 4.75
CA ALA A 174 15.07 14.17 6.01
C ALA A 174 13.72 13.48 6.37
N ASN A 175 12.59 14.17 6.17
CA ASN A 175 11.27 13.56 6.32
C ASN A 175 11.07 12.39 5.34
N ARG A 176 11.48 12.56 4.07
CA ARG A 176 11.41 11.49 3.06
C ARG A 176 12.21 10.26 3.48
N HIS A 177 13.40 10.44 4.07
CA HIS A 177 14.29 9.39 4.54
C HIS A 177 14.05 8.94 5.99
N ALA A 178 13.15 9.59 6.74
CA ALA A 178 12.86 9.27 8.15
C ALA A 178 12.38 7.83 8.41
N GLY A 179 12.07 7.04 7.38
CA GLY A 179 11.92 5.58 7.47
C GLY A 179 13.23 4.83 7.78
N GLY A 180 14.39 5.49 7.66
CA GLY A 180 15.71 4.91 7.94
C GLY A 180 15.92 4.50 9.40
N HIS A 181 15.24 5.12 10.37
CA HIS A 181 15.31 4.67 11.76
C HIS A 181 14.68 3.30 11.96
N GLN A 182 13.55 3.01 11.28
CA GLN A 182 12.97 1.67 11.30
C GLN A 182 13.85 0.66 10.55
N ALA A 183 14.42 1.04 9.41
CA ALA A 183 15.35 0.19 8.68
C ALA A 183 16.61 -0.11 9.50
N SER A 184 17.18 0.88 10.19
CA SER A 184 18.30 0.71 11.11
C SER A 184 17.96 -0.21 12.30
N PHE A 185 16.75 -0.11 12.84
CA PHE A 185 16.27 -1.01 13.88
C PHE A 185 16.18 -2.46 13.38
N TYR A 186 15.54 -2.69 12.23
CA TYR A 186 15.41 -4.03 11.65
C TYR A 186 16.78 -4.61 11.25
N ALA A 187 17.66 -3.79 10.70
CA ALA A 187 19.03 -4.20 10.39
C ALA A 187 19.77 -4.64 11.65
N ARG A 188 19.70 -3.89 12.75
CA ARG A 188 20.29 -4.24 14.04
C ARG A 188 19.72 -5.53 14.60
N MET A 189 18.39 -5.68 14.58
CA MET A 189 17.72 -6.90 15.04
C MET A 189 18.15 -8.12 14.23
N LEU A 190 18.27 -7.99 12.91
CA LEU A 190 18.71 -9.07 12.04
C LEU A 190 20.17 -9.45 12.30
N ILE A 191 21.06 -8.46 12.44
CA ILE A 191 22.45 -8.67 12.81
C ILE A 191 22.53 -9.44 14.14
N GLN A 192 21.83 -8.98 15.16
CA GLN A 192 21.80 -9.62 16.48
C GLN A 192 21.29 -11.07 16.42
N LEU A 193 20.24 -11.34 15.64
CA LEU A 193 19.72 -12.69 15.41
C LEU A 193 20.76 -13.61 14.77
N ILE A 194 21.48 -13.12 13.76
CA ILE A 194 22.52 -13.88 13.07
C ILE A 194 23.72 -14.12 14.00
N GLU A 195 24.21 -13.06 14.66
CA GLU A 195 25.37 -13.15 15.58
C GLU A 195 25.09 -14.04 16.78
N SER A 196 23.88 -14.10 17.30
CA SER A 196 23.50 -14.97 18.41
C SER A 196 23.24 -16.43 18.02
N GLY A 197 23.26 -16.76 16.72
CA GLY A 197 22.92 -18.09 16.23
C GLY A 197 21.46 -18.49 16.43
N ALA A 198 20.57 -17.49 16.65
CA ALA A 198 19.15 -17.71 16.88
C ALA A 198 18.32 -17.83 15.56
N VAL A 199 19.01 -17.95 14.42
CA VAL A 199 18.35 -18.17 13.13
C VAL A 199 17.96 -19.64 13.02
N ASP A 200 16.68 -19.90 12.81
CA ASP A 200 16.21 -21.26 12.51
C ASP A 200 16.53 -21.61 11.05
N GLU A 201 17.65 -22.31 10.85
CA GLU A 201 18.11 -22.74 9.52
C GLU A 201 17.18 -23.78 8.87
N SER A 202 16.27 -24.39 9.63
CA SER A 202 15.27 -25.32 9.10
C SER A 202 14.08 -24.61 8.46
N ASP A 203 13.85 -23.33 8.77
CA ASP A 203 12.83 -22.50 8.13
C ASP A 203 13.27 -22.11 6.71
N ARG A 204 12.81 -22.89 5.73
CA ARG A 204 13.10 -22.67 4.30
C ARG A 204 12.72 -21.28 3.82
N MET A 205 11.57 -20.74 4.29
CA MET A 205 11.11 -19.40 3.89
C MET A 205 12.02 -18.30 4.46
N LEU A 206 12.47 -18.43 5.70
CA LEU A 206 13.43 -17.52 6.31
C LEU A 206 14.76 -17.55 5.54
N MET A 207 15.30 -18.74 5.26
CA MET A 207 16.56 -18.91 4.55
C MET A 207 16.50 -18.34 3.12
N GLU A 208 15.39 -18.50 2.41
CA GLU A 208 15.20 -17.90 1.09
C GLU A 208 15.17 -16.37 1.15
N ARG A 209 14.49 -15.79 2.14
CA ARG A 209 14.45 -14.34 2.37
C ARG A 209 15.82 -13.78 2.74
N LEU A 210 16.58 -14.46 3.57
CA LEU A 210 17.94 -14.05 3.92
C LEU A 210 18.88 -14.11 2.70
N ARG A 211 18.75 -15.13 1.85
CA ARG A 211 19.50 -15.19 0.58
C ARG A 211 19.14 -14.01 -0.34
N ARG A 212 17.85 -13.74 -0.50
CA ARG A 212 17.40 -12.60 -1.31
C ARG A 212 17.88 -11.26 -0.74
N LEU A 213 17.85 -11.10 0.58
CA LEU A 213 18.39 -9.90 1.24
C LEU A 213 19.90 -9.75 0.96
N HIS A 214 20.67 -10.83 1.03
CA HIS A 214 22.11 -10.83 0.72
C HIS A 214 22.37 -10.36 -0.72
N GLU A 215 21.63 -10.89 -1.71
CA GLU A 215 21.71 -10.46 -3.11
C GLU A 215 21.46 -8.95 -3.25
N LEU A 216 20.34 -8.47 -2.67
CA LEU A 216 19.96 -7.07 -2.73
C LEU A 216 20.97 -6.14 -2.06
N LEU A 217 21.54 -6.55 -0.93
CA LEU A 217 22.59 -5.80 -0.24
C LEU A 217 23.86 -5.75 -1.07
N THR A 218 24.22 -6.84 -1.73
CA THR A 218 25.38 -6.90 -2.62
C THR A 218 25.20 -5.96 -3.80
N GLU A 219 24.07 -5.99 -4.49
CA GLU A 219 23.73 -5.07 -5.58
C GLU A 219 23.75 -3.60 -5.11
N PHE A 220 23.19 -3.33 -3.93
CA PHE A 220 23.15 -2.00 -3.33
C PHE A 220 24.54 -1.42 -3.06
N TRP A 221 25.49 -2.21 -2.58
CA TRP A 221 26.86 -1.75 -2.31
C TRP A 221 27.69 -1.62 -3.59
N VAL A 222 27.55 -2.56 -4.53
CA VAL A 222 28.24 -2.49 -5.83
C VAL A 222 27.84 -1.22 -6.58
N SER A 223 26.55 -0.89 -6.61
CA SER A 223 26.05 0.32 -7.30
C SER A 223 26.55 1.63 -6.67
N ARG A 224 27.02 1.63 -5.42
CA ARG A 224 27.53 2.80 -4.70
C ARG A 224 29.06 2.92 -4.64
N GLN A 225 29.78 1.87 -5.00
CA GLN A 225 31.26 1.92 -5.12
C GLN A 225 31.73 2.49 -6.46
N VAL A 226 30.83 2.65 -7.43
CA VAL A 226 31.11 3.18 -8.78
C VAL A 226 30.78 4.69 -8.90
N ALA A 227 30.29 5.33 -7.84
CA ALA A 227 30.05 6.77 -7.75
C ALA A 227 31.06 7.44 -6.83
#